data_86d3b63f497f83c8dd2636e39f285c00
#
_entry.id   86d3b63f497f83c8dd2636e39f285c00
#
_cell.length_a   1.000
_cell.length_b   1.000
_cell.length_c   1.000
_cell.angle_alpha   90.00
_cell.angle_beta   90.00
_cell.angle_gamma   90.00
#
_symmetry.space_group_name_H-M   'P 1'
#
loop_
_entity.id
_entity.type
_entity.pdbx_description
1 polymer ?
#
loop_
_entity_poly.entity_id
_entity_poly.type
_entity_poly.pdbx_seq_one_letter_code
_entity_poly.pdbx_strand_id
1 'polypeptide(L)'
;MNRTIFSLILTGGILLASCAPKEKQQAGTAAVADDPVAAIPVKVMPVSKTTIARTIDYTSTILAYEEVNLAPSTPGRVDKIYVEVGDRVQKGQNLFLMDRTQYYANKIQLANLEKDLARIDTLFKLGSVTEQLYDQTNAQYEVMKTNVEFMEENTLLEAPFDGIITGKYLEDGELYSGAPGMSGKAAVVTLMQINPVKIIVSISEQYFPLIRNGMKVRVAADVYPDKSFDGTIFRVHPTIDAMSRTFRAEVRISNGSELLRPGMFARAFIDMGEVETVVIPASTVMLQEGTNERYVFVVENGVAVRKPVTLGQRFDDRLEIAGGDLKVGDALVTEGQARLNNGQQVEIKD
;
A
#
# COMPACT_ATOMS: atom_id res chain seq x y z
N MET A 1 29.27 5.21 45.74
CA MET A 1 29.27 4.90 47.21
C MET A 1 29.39 3.39 47.33
N ASN A 2 30.58 2.98 47.71
CA ASN A 2 30.98 1.89 48.59
C ASN A 2 30.50 0.47 48.23
N ARG A 3 31.25 -0.56 48.23
CA ARG A 3 32.61 -0.95 48.74
C ARG A 3 32.64 -2.45 48.49
N THR A 4 33.65 -2.98 47.83
CA THR A 4 34.78 -3.72 48.39
C THR A 4 34.36 -4.93 49.25
N ILE A 5 34.94 -6.12 49.21
CA ILE A 5 36.35 -6.48 49.41
C ILE A 5 36.42 -8.01 49.52
N PHE A 6 37.50 -8.61 49.08
CA PHE A 6 38.43 -9.59 49.64
C PHE A 6 38.10 -11.08 49.50
N SER A 7 38.91 -11.83 48.84
CA SER A 7 40.24 -12.36 49.23
C SER A 7 40.08 -13.71 49.94
N LEU A 8 40.78 -14.77 49.80
CA LEU A 8 42.16 -15.09 49.67
C LEU A 8 42.34 -16.60 49.94
N ILE A 9 43.21 -17.27 49.17
CA ILE A 9 44.22 -18.24 49.60
C ILE A 9 43.76 -19.61 50.17
N LEU A 10 44.21 -20.75 49.66
CA LEU A 10 45.43 -21.45 50.11
C LEU A 10 45.60 -22.82 49.42
N THR A 11 46.65 -22.99 48.70
CA THR A 11 47.66 -24.06 48.66
C THR A 11 47.36 -25.42 49.30
N GLY A 12 47.74 -26.46 48.54
CA GLY A 12 47.96 -27.80 49.07
C GLY A 12 48.35 -28.79 47.97
N GLY A 13 49.63 -28.86 47.64
CA GLY A 13 50.17 -29.86 46.79
C GLY A 13 50.47 -31.17 47.52
N ILE A 14 50.31 -32.26 46.84
CA ILE A 14 51.04 -33.51 47.20
C ILE A 14 51.36 -34.26 45.92
N LEU A 15 52.66 -34.37 45.66
CA LEU A 15 53.33 -35.26 44.75
C LEU A 15 53.30 -36.70 45.28
N LEU A 16 52.89 -37.67 44.47
CA LEU A 16 53.42 -39.05 44.63
C LEU A 16 53.60 -39.68 43.24
N ALA A 17 54.84 -39.93 42.94
CA ALA A 17 55.33 -40.74 41.83
C ALA A 17 55.15 -42.20 42.18
N SER A 18 54.81 -43.04 41.20
CA SER A 18 55.25 -44.45 41.15
C SER A 18 55.02 -45.14 39.85
N CYS A 19 56.11 -45.50 39.21
CA CYS A 19 56.43 -46.71 38.46
C CYS A 19 55.55 -47.22 37.31
N ALA A 20 56.14 -47.18 36.13
CA ALA A 20 55.81 -47.99 34.96
C ALA A 20 56.23 -49.50 35.16
N PRO A 21 55.64 -50.41 34.37
CA PRO A 21 56.55 -51.28 33.58
C PRO A 21 56.24 -51.22 32.06
N LYS A 22 57.31 -51.29 31.32
CA LYS A 22 57.35 -51.54 29.88
C LYS A 22 56.80 -52.91 29.54
N GLU A 23 55.91 -52.97 28.54
CA GLU A 23 55.82 -54.19 27.74
C GLU A 23 55.52 -53.88 26.26
N LYS A 24 56.43 -54.22 25.50
CA LYS A 24 56.54 -54.67 24.09
C LYS A 24 55.51 -54.14 23.05
N GLN A 25 56.06 -53.38 22.14
CA GLN A 25 55.59 -53.23 20.76
C GLN A 25 55.33 -54.60 20.09
N GLN A 26 54.13 -54.75 19.60
CA GLN A 26 53.80 -55.61 18.50
C GLN A 26 53.15 -54.78 17.42
N ALA A 27 53.90 -54.51 16.35
CA ALA A 27 53.40 -53.93 15.13
C ALA A 27 52.42 -54.90 14.48
N GLY A 28 51.14 -54.61 14.64
CA GLY A 28 50.08 -55.19 13.85
C GLY A 28 49.55 -54.13 12.88
N THR A 29 50.06 -54.18 11.65
CA THR A 29 49.44 -53.46 10.53
C THR A 29 48.04 -54.08 10.31
N ALA A 30 47.06 -53.54 11.01
CA ALA A 30 45.64 -53.78 10.62
C ALA A 30 45.40 -52.87 9.42
N ALA A 31 45.36 -53.44 8.25
CA ALA A 31 44.71 -52.86 7.10
C ALA A 31 43.29 -52.48 7.52
N VAL A 32 42.99 -51.20 7.55
CA VAL A 32 41.60 -50.72 7.63
C VAL A 32 40.97 -51.22 6.32
N ALA A 33 40.23 -52.28 6.43
CA ALA A 33 39.30 -52.69 5.38
C ALA A 33 38.39 -51.49 5.15
N ASP A 34 38.47 -50.92 3.97
CA ASP A 34 37.51 -49.93 3.45
C ASP A 34 36.17 -50.68 3.30
N ASP A 35 35.40 -50.74 4.39
CA ASP A 35 34.04 -51.24 4.31
C ASP A 35 33.33 -50.38 3.26
N PRO A 36 32.73 -50.96 2.22
CA PRO A 36 32.04 -50.16 1.21
C PRO A 36 30.92 -49.40 1.94
N VAL A 37 31.11 -48.10 2.03
CA VAL A 37 30.10 -47.20 2.62
C VAL A 37 28.78 -47.51 1.91
N ALA A 38 27.84 -48.16 2.62
CA ALA A 38 26.59 -48.58 2.05
C ALA A 38 25.88 -47.36 1.43
N ALA A 39 25.64 -47.45 0.14
CA ALA A 39 24.96 -46.39 -0.58
C ALA A 39 23.55 -46.17 0.03
N ILE A 40 23.24 -44.95 0.38
CA ILE A 40 21.93 -44.59 0.96
C ILE A 40 20.89 -44.54 -0.16
N PRO A 41 19.77 -45.27 -0.04
CA PRO A 41 18.71 -45.19 -1.05
C PRO A 41 18.01 -43.84 -1.00
N VAL A 42 17.88 -43.19 -2.17
CA VAL A 42 17.26 -41.88 -2.34
C VAL A 42 16.32 -41.88 -3.55
N LYS A 43 15.27 -41.04 -3.50
CA LYS A 43 14.50 -40.69 -4.69
C LYS A 43 14.96 -39.34 -5.21
N VAL A 44 14.94 -39.20 -6.52
CA VAL A 44 15.34 -37.96 -7.19
C VAL A 44 14.29 -37.49 -8.18
N MET A 45 14.24 -36.17 -8.40
CA MET A 45 13.48 -35.57 -9.49
C MET A 45 14.37 -34.61 -10.29
N PRO A 46 14.22 -34.52 -11.60
CA PRO A 46 14.95 -33.52 -12.37
C PRO A 46 14.42 -32.12 -12.06
N VAL A 47 15.34 -31.18 -11.80
CA VAL A 47 14.99 -29.77 -11.63
C VAL A 47 14.59 -29.19 -12.98
N SER A 48 13.38 -28.65 -13.07
CA SER A 48 12.86 -28.00 -14.26
C SER A 48 12.34 -26.60 -13.94
N LYS A 49 12.31 -25.73 -14.94
CA LYS A 49 11.57 -24.47 -14.83
C LYS A 49 10.08 -24.76 -14.92
N THR A 50 9.33 -24.05 -14.14
CA THR A 50 7.87 -24.07 -14.12
C THR A 50 7.37 -22.63 -14.23
N THR A 51 6.37 -22.41 -15.07
CA THR A 51 5.66 -21.13 -15.13
C THR A 51 4.75 -21.00 -13.93
N ILE A 52 4.95 -19.97 -13.14
CA ILE A 52 4.12 -19.64 -11.98
C ILE A 52 3.48 -18.26 -12.15
N ALA A 53 2.21 -18.14 -11.78
CA ALA A 53 1.57 -16.84 -11.65
C ALA A 53 2.07 -16.17 -10.38
N ARG A 54 2.74 -15.03 -10.50
CA ARG A 54 3.22 -14.27 -9.36
C ARG A 54 2.17 -13.24 -8.95
N THR A 55 1.67 -13.38 -7.74
CA THR A 55 0.70 -12.45 -7.14
C THR A 55 1.29 -11.91 -5.84
N ILE A 56 1.16 -10.60 -5.63
CA ILE A 56 1.48 -9.97 -4.35
C ILE A 56 0.19 -9.44 -3.74
N ASP A 57 0.03 -9.60 -2.43
CA ASP A 57 -1.14 -9.16 -1.71
C ASP A 57 -0.81 -8.06 -0.70
N TYR A 58 -1.72 -7.10 -0.59
CA TYR A 58 -1.65 -5.99 0.36
C TYR A 58 -3.01 -5.73 0.98
N THR A 59 -3.01 -5.40 2.26
CA THR A 59 -4.22 -4.94 2.95
C THR A 59 -4.33 -3.43 2.88
N SER A 60 -5.55 -2.93 2.74
CA SER A 60 -5.83 -1.50 2.70
C SER A 60 -7.26 -1.21 3.13
N THR A 61 -7.56 0.05 3.41
CA THR A 61 -8.92 0.53 3.65
C THR A 61 -9.50 1.07 2.35
N ILE A 62 -10.76 0.75 2.09
CA ILE A 62 -11.52 1.31 0.96
C ILE A 62 -11.79 2.79 1.27
N LEU A 63 -11.49 3.64 0.31
CA LEU A 63 -11.70 5.08 0.35
C LEU A 63 -12.73 5.49 -0.70
N ALA A 64 -13.43 6.57 -0.45
CA ALA A 64 -14.19 7.24 -1.51
C ALA A 64 -13.25 7.61 -2.66
N TYR A 65 -13.73 7.60 -3.89
CA TYR A 65 -12.96 8.04 -5.04
C TYR A 65 -12.62 9.53 -4.91
N GLU A 66 -13.64 10.33 -4.58
CA GLU A 66 -13.50 11.72 -4.19
C GLU A 66 -14.28 11.94 -2.89
N GLU A 67 -13.73 12.76 -2.01
CA GLU A 67 -14.37 13.25 -0.79
C GLU A 67 -14.13 14.73 -0.69
N VAL A 68 -15.19 15.50 -0.47
CA VAL A 68 -15.10 16.95 -0.25
C VAL A 68 -15.95 17.33 0.96
N ASN A 69 -15.34 18.16 1.79
CA ASN A 69 -16.00 18.81 2.91
C ASN A 69 -16.45 20.19 2.43
N LEU A 70 -17.74 20.36 2.18
CA LEU A 70 -18.30 21.56 1.60
C LEU A 70 -18.60 22.58 2.71
N ALA A 71 -18.02 23.74 2.57
CA ALA A 71 -18.16 24.87 3.47
C ALA A 71 -18.19 26.16 2.68
N PRO A 72 -18.89 27.19 3.14
CA PRO A 72 -18.81 28.52 2.58
C PRO A 72 -17.42 29.12 2.84
N SER A 73 -16.94 30.00 1.97
CA SER A 73 -15.64 30.69 2.13
C SER A 73 -15.64 31.72 3.25
N THR A 74 -16.82 32.20 3.67
CA THR A 74 -16.97 33.18 4.72
C THR A 74 -17.90 32.68 5.83
N PRO A 75 -17.63 33.03 7.10
CA PRO A 75 -18.55 32.76 8.19
C PRO A 75 -19.92 33.42 7.96
N GLY A 76 -20.98 32.78 8.40
CA GLY A 76 -22.34 33.30 8.23
C GLY A 76 -23.37 32.30 8.71
N ARG A 77 -24.65 32.76 8.76
CA ARG A 77 -25.76 31.89 9.10
C ARG A 77 -26.11 30.99 7.92
N VAL A 78 -26.35 29.71 8.19
CA VAL A 78 -26.95 28.77 7.24
C VAL A 78 -28.48 29.01 7.25
N ASP A 79 -29.03 29.46 6.17
CA ASP A 79 -30.48 29.69 6.09
C ASP A 79 -31.22 28.38 5.86
N LYS A 80 -30.71 27.54 4.94
CA LYS A 80 -31.36 26.28 4.60
C LYS A 80 -30.37 25.23 4.11
N ILE A 81 -30.56 24.00 4.54
CA ILE A 81 -29.86 22.81 4.00
C ILE A 81 -30.91 21.97 3.26
N TYR A 82 -30.63 21.65 2.00
CA TYR A 82 -31.55 20.94 1.09
C TYR A 82 -31.38 19.45 1.06
N VAL A 83 -30.36 18.92 1.79
CA VAL A 83 -29.96 17.53 1.74
C VAL A 83 -29.78 16.94 3.13
N GLU A 84 -29.98 15.63 3.23
CA GLU A 84 -29.76 14.85 4.43
C GLU A 84 -28.69 13.78 4.22
N VAL A 85 -28.17 13.22 5.32
CA VAL A 85 -27.20 12.13 5.27
C VAL A 85 -27.84 10.91 4.61
N GLY A 86 -27.18 10.40 3.57
CA GLY A 86 -27.67 9.29 2.74
C GLY A 86 -28.27 9.73 1.41
N ASP A 87 -28.54 11.02 1.22
CA ASP A 87 -29.09 11.53 -0.05
C ASP A 87 -28.08 11.42 -1.18
N ARG A 88 -28.60 11.06 -2.36
CA ARG A 88 -27.84 11.10 -3.62
C ARG A 88 -28.02 12.44 -4.28
N VAL A 89 -26.93 13.04 -4.66
CA VAL A 89 -26.93 14.34 -5.33
C VAL A 89 -26.20 14.25 -6.67
N GLN A 90 -26.64 15.09 -7.60
CA GLN A 90 -25.99 15.26 -8.90
C GLN A 90 -25.12 16.51 -8.90
N LYS A 91 -24.10 16.52 -9.75
CA LYS A 91 -23.28 17.72 -9.95
C LYS A 91 -24.16 18.93 -10.30
N GLY A 92 -23.91 20.06 -9.63
CA GLY A 92 -24.68 21.29 -9.76
C GLY A 92 -25.99 21.32 -8.98
N GLN A 93 -26.31 20.28 -8.20
CA GLN A 93 -27.47 20.30 -7.30
C GLN A 93 -27.19 21.18 -6.09
N ASN A 94 -28.16 22.04 -5.74
CA ASN A 94 -28.07 22.89 -4.53
C ASN A 94 -28.01 22.03 -3.27
N LEU A 95 -27.03 22.29 -2.42
CA LEU A 95 -26.83 21.56 -1.17
C LEU A 95 -27.26 22.38 0.04
N PHE A 96 -26.85 23.63 0.10
CA PHE A 96 -27.27 24.53 1.18
C PHE A 96 -27.17 25.99 0.77
N LEU A 97 -27.92 26.81 1.46
CA LEU A 97 -28.05 28.24 1.27
C LEU A 97 -27.61 28.97 2.52
N MET A 98 -26.71 29.94 2.34
CA MET A 98 -26.32 30.90 3.38
C MET A 98 -27.21 32.13 3.38
N ASP A 99 -27.16 32.94 4.45
CA ASP A 99 -27.82 34.23 4.50
C ASP A 99 -27.39 35.12 3.31
N ARG A 100 -28.37 35.53 2.50
CA ARG A 100 -28.18 36.32 1.28
C ARG A 100 -28.49 37.79 1.44
N THR A 101 -28.71 38.30 2.66
CA THR A 101 -29.04 39.69 2.91
C THR A 101 -28.04 40.65 2.28
N GLN A 102 -26.75 40.41 2.51
CA GLN A 102 -25.65 41.22 1.96
C GLN A 102 -25.52 41.08 0.44
N TYR A 103 -25.73 39.87 -0.07
CA TYR A 103 -25.73 39.61 -1.52
C TYR A 103 -26.80 40.44 -2.22
N TYR A 104 -28.05 40.47 -1.72
CA TYR A 104 -29.10 41.25 -2.32
C TYR A 104 -28.87 42.75 -2.22
N ALA A 105 -28.30 43.25 -1.10
CA ALA A 105 -27.93 44.65 -0.95
C ALA A 105 -26.88 45.07 -2.00
N ASN A 106 -25.82 44.28 -2.17
CA ASN A 106 -24.79 44.55 -3.17
C ASN A 106 -25.29 44.38 -4.60
N LYS A 107 -26.20 43.46 -4.87
CA LYS A 107 -26.82 43.28 -6.20
C LYS A 107 -27.64 44.49 -6.60
N ILE A 108 -28.35 45.13 -5.66
CA ILE A 108 -29.06 46.39 -5.92
C ILE A 108 -28.06 47.51 -6.22
N GLN A 109 -26.96 47.59 -5.49
CA GLN A 109 -25.96 48.58 -5.72
C GLN A 109 -25.24 48.39 -7.08
N LEU A 110 -24.95 47.14 -7.46
CA LEU A 110 -24.42 46.79 -8.79
C LEU A 110 -25.33 47.30 -9.91
N ALA A 111 -26.65 47.04 -9.79
CA ALA A 111 -27.63 47.50 -10.77
C ALA A 111 -27.69 49.03 -10.90
N ASN A 112 -27.44 49.78 -9.82
CA ASN A 112 -27.31 51.23 -9.88
C ASN A 112 -26.01 51.69 -10.60
N LEU A 113 -24.88 51.07 -10.26
CA LEU A 113 -23.60 51.34 -10.94
C LEU A 113 -23.63 51.01 -12.44
N GLU A 114 -24.31 49.93 -12.82
CA GLU A 114 -24.50 49.56 -14.22
C GLU A 114 -25.25 50.66 -14.99
N LYS A 115 -26.30 51.23 -14.42
CA LYS A 115 -27.06 52.34 -15.03
C LYS A 115 -26.19 53.62 -15.11
N ASP A 116 -25.41 53.90 -14.07
CA ASP A 116 -24.52 55.04 -14.05
C ASP A 116 -23.40 54.92 -15.10
N LEU A 117 -22.79 53.71 -15.22
CA LEU A 117 -21.79 53.43 -16.24
C LEU A 117 -22.40 53.59 -17.63
N ALA A 118 -23.57 53.05 -17.93
CA ALA A 118 -24.23 53.21 -19.22
C ALA A 118 -24.52 54.68 -19.57
N ARG A 119 -24.85 55.50 -18.57
CA ARG A 119 -25.02 56.96 -18.75
C ARG A 119 -23.69 57.67 -19.04
N ILE A 120 -22.68 57.39 -18.26
CA ILE A 120 -21.31 57.97 -18.45
C ILE A 120 -20.70 57.49 -19.76
N ASP A 121 -20.88 56.25 -20.17
CA ASP A 121 -20.41 55.73 -21.47
C ASP A 121 -21.03 56.50 -22.63
N THR A 122 -22.36 56.80 -22.56
CA THR A 122 -23.05 57.59 -23.57
C THR A 122 -22.47 59.03 -23.63
N LEU A 123 -22.26 59.67 -22.48
CA LEU A 123 -21.69 61.04 -22.41
C LEU A 123 -20.22 61.07 -22.82
N PHE A 124 -19.46 60.02 -22.55
CA PHE A 124 -18.07 59.89 -23.00
C PHE A 124 -17.98 59.78 -24.53
N LYS A 125 -18.83 58.98 -25.15
CA LYS A 125 -18.94 58.87 -26.61
C LYS A 125 -19.33 60.21 -27.29
N LEU A 126 -20.05 61.07 -26.56
CA LEU A 126 -20.40 62.41 -27.02
C LEU A 126 -19.32 63.46 -26.69
N GLY A 127 -18.20 63.10 -26.08
CA GLY A 127 -17.16 64.02 -25.64
C GLY A 127 -17.54 64.93 -24.48
N SER A 128 -18.61 64.63 -23.74
CA SER A 128 -19.16 65.47 -22.69
C SER A 128 -18.60 65.20 -21.29
N VAL A 129 -17.82 64.13 -21.11
CA VAL A 129 -17.13 63.79 -19.87
C VAL A 129 -15.71 63.38 -20.15
N THR A 130 -14.85 63.44 -19.12
CA THR A 130 -13.42 63.07 -19.23
C THR A 130 -13.24 61.54 -19.23
N GLU A 131 -12.19 61.05 -19.86
CA GLU A 131 -11.76 59.64 -19.82
C GLU A 131 -11.57 59.16 -18.36
N GLN A 132 -10.96 60.00 -17.51
CA GLN A 132 -10.77 59.74 -16.10
C GLN A 132 -12.11 59.39 -15.37
N LEU A 133 -13.19 60.14 -15.67
CA LEU A 133 -14.49 59.85 -15.05
C LEU A 133 -15.10 58.54 -15.55
N TYR A 134 -14.94 58.26 -16.85
CA TYR A 134 -15.37 56.97 -17.41
C TYR A 134 -14.62 55.82 -16.76
N ASP A 135 -13.28 55.87 -16.72
CA ASP A 135 -12.43 54.84 -16.14
C ASP A 135 -12.73 54.61 -14.66
N GLN A 136 -12.96 55.68 -13.90
CA GLN A 136 -13.31 55.59 -12.48
C GLN A 136 -14.67 54.88 -12.29
N THR A 137 -15.67 55.24 -13.10
CA THR A 137 -17.01 54.64 -13.00
C THR A 137 -16.98 53.17 -13.40
N ASN A 138 -16.26 52.85 -14.48
CA ASN A 138 -16.05 51.50 -14.94
C ASN A 138 -15.34 50.64 -13.88
N ALA A 139 -14.27 51.15 -13.27
CA ALA A 139 -13.58 50.42 -12.21
C ALA A 139 -14.47 50.13 -11.00
N GLN A 140 -15.33 51.08 -10.59
CA GLN A 140 -16.29 50.89 -9.50
C GLN A 140 -17.33 49.80 -9.85
N TYR A 141 -17.83 49.78 -11.08
CA TYR A 141 -18.73 48.76 -11.57
C TYR A 141 -18.09 47.38 -11.55
N GLU A 142 -16.88 47.22 -12.10
CA GLU A 142 -16.17 45.93 -12.15
C GLU A 142 -15.87 45.39 -10.75
N VAL A 143 -15.44 46.24 -9.82
CA VAL A 143 -15.20 45.84 -8.41
C VAL A 143 -16.50 45.33 -7.77
N MET A 144 -17.63 46.05 -7.95
CA MET A 144 -18.90 45.65 -7.38
C MET A 144 -19.43 44.35 -8.02
N LYS A 145 -19.26 44.23 -9.33
CA LYS A 145 -19.61 43.02 -10.09
C LYS A 145 -18.88 41.78 -9.54
N THR A 146 -17.57 41.86 -9.40
CA THR A 146 -16.74 40.80 -8.83
C THR A 146 -17.16 40.45 -7.40
N ASN A 147 -17.51 41.43 -6.57
CA ASN A 147 -18.01 41.20 -5.22
C ASN A 147 -19.36 40.45 -5.23
N VAL A 148 -20.29 40.82 -6.11
CA VAL A 148 -21.59 40.15 -6.22
C VAL A 148 -21.42 38.71 -6.72
N GLU A 149 -20.58 38.47 -7.73
CA GLU A 149 -20.24 37.14 -8.24
C GLU A 149 -19.65 36.27 -7.13
N PHE A 150 -18.67 36.78 -6.39
CA PHE A 150 -18.09 36.08 -5.23
C PHE A 150 -19.15 35.71 -4.18
N MET A 151 -20.05 36.62 -3.85
CA MET A 151 -21.13 36.34 -2.88
C MET A 151 -22.12 35.34 -3.43
N GLU A 152 -22.42 35.32 -4.71
CA GLU A 152 -23.32 34.38 -5.34
C GLU A 152 -22.79 32.95 -5.19
N GLU A 153 -21.53 32.74 -5.57
CA GLU A 153 -20.84 31.45 -5.48
C GLU A 153 -20.70 30.94 -4.03
N ASN A 154 -20.56 31.85 -3.07
CA ASN A 154 -20.32 31.48 -1.66
C ASN A 154 -21.57 31.47 -0.78
N THR A 155 -22.72 31.87 -1.30
CA THR A 155 -24.00 31.85 -0.55
C THR A 155 -24.94 30.75 -1.00
N LEU A 156 -24.81 30.19 -2.20
CA LEU A 156 -25.54 29.02 -2.67
C LEU A 156 -24.51 27.98 -3.10
N LEU A 157 -24.31 26.96 -2.28
CA LEU A 157 -23.31 25.94 -2.57
C LEU A 157 -23.94 24.73 -3.24
N GLU A 158 -23.29 24.31 -4.33
CA GLU A 158 -23.72 23.22 -5.18
C GLU A 158 -22.76 22.04 -5.08
N ALA A 159 -23.24 20.87 -5.46
CA ALA A 159 -22.42 19.65 -5.53
C ALA A 159 -21.39 19.74 -6.68
N PRO A 160 -20.08 19.60 -6.41
CA PRO A 160 -19.05 19.66 -7.44
C PRO A 160 -19.00 18.41 -8.31
N PHE A 161 -19.53 17.29 -7.84
CA PHE A 161 -19.63 16.00 -8.54
C PHE A 161 -20.82 15.18 -8.03
N ASP A 162 -21.17 14.13 -8.77
CA ASP A 162 -22.23 13.19 -8.39
C ASP A 162 -21.78 12.34 -7.20
N GLY A 163 -22.60 12.22 -6.15
CA GLY A 163 -22.20 11.48 -4.96
C GLY A 163 -23.30 11.28 -3.95
N ILE A 164 -22.89 10.92 -2.74
CA ILE A 164 -23.76 10.71 -1.58
C ILE A 164 -23.30 11.63 -0.45
N ILE A 165 -24.27 12.25 0.21
CA ILE A 165 -24.02 13.02 1.43
C ILE A 165 -23.73 12.05 2.57
N THR A 166 -22.54 12.15 3.14
CA THR A 166 -22.09 11.24 4.21
C THR A 166 -21.99 11.91 5.58
N GLY A 167 -22.05 13.22 5.60
CA GLY A 167 -22.07 13.99 6.84
C GLY A 167 -22.84 15.29 6.67
N LYS A 168 -23.60 15.66 7.71
CA LYS A 168 -24.26 16.96 7.91
C LYS A 168 -23.84 17.41 9.30
N TYR A 169 -23.30 18.60 9.41
CA TYR A 169 -22.65 19.07 10.63
C TYR A 169 -23.32 20.29 11.25
N LEU A 170 -24.22 20.91 10.50
CA LEU A 170 -25.02 22.07 10.91
C LEU A 170 -26.47 21.86 10.55
N GLU A 171 -27.35 22.58 11.25
CA GLU A 171 -28.79 22.62 10.98
C GLU A 171 -29.21 23.98 10.42
N ASP A 172 -30.46 24.04 9.91
CA ASP A 172 -31.05 25.28 9.43
C ASP A 172 -31.04 26.34 10.54
N GLY A 173 -30.55 27.52 10.24
CA GLY A 173 -30.48 28.65 11.16
C GLY A 173 -29.17 28.72 11.97
N GLU A 174 -28.33 27.70 11.96
CA GLU A 174 -27.08 27.71 12.70
C GLU A 174 -26.01 28.59 12.06
N LEU A 175 -25.03 29.01 12.87
CA LEU A 175 -23.94 29.86 12.45
C LEU A 175 -22.73 29.02 12.08
N TYR A 176 -22.30 29.08 10.82
CA TYR A 176 -21.00 28.58 10.39
C TYR A 176 -19.90 29.57 10.80
N SER A 177 -18.99 29.18 11.66
CA SER A 177 -17.94 30.04 12.21
C SER A 177 -16.61 30.02 11.43
N GLY A 178 -16.46 29.12 10.46
CA GLY A 178 -15.19 28.88 9.78
C GLY A 178 -14.20 28.01 10.54
N ALA A 179 -14.51 27.60 11.77
CA ALA A 179 -13.70 26.75 12.62
C ALA A 179 -14.28 25.34 12.67
N PRO A 180 -13.44 24.30 12.93
CA PRO A 180 -13.95 22.96 13.19
C PRO A 180 -14.91 22.97 14.39
N GLY A 181 -16.12 22.46 14.20
CA GLY A 181 -17.09 22.25 15.26
C GLY A 181 -16.77 21.01 16.12
N MET A 182 -17.74 20.54 16.92
CA MET A 182 -17.60 19.32 17.73
C MET A 182 -17.28 18.07 16.91
N SER A 183 -17.64 18.04 15.64
CA SER A 183 -17.34 16.96 14.67
C SER A 183 -15.86 16.94 14.22
N GLY A 184 -15.06 17.97 14.56
CA GLY A 184 -13.69 18.14 14.08
C GLY A 184 -13.56 18.55 12.61
N LYS A 185 -14.68 18.80 11.92
CA LYS A 185 -14.71 19.25 10.51
C LYS A 185 -15.26 20.68 10.41
N ALA A 186 -14.56 21.54 9.66
CA ALA A 186 -15.01 22.88 9.31
C ALA A 186 -15.83 22.78 8.01
N ALA A 187 -17.03 22.21 8.07
CA ALA A 187 -17.89 21.96 6.93
C ALA A 187 -19.36 22.02 7.32
N VAL A 188 -20.23 22.30 6.35
CA VAL A 188 -21.69 22.16 6.50
C VAL A 188 -22.11 20.73 6.17
N VAL A 189 -21.63 20.20 5.04
CA VAL A 189 -21.89 18.82 4.60
C VAL A 189 -20.63 18.18 4.04
N THR A 190 -20.55 16.84 4.09
CA THR A 190 -19.53 16.06 3.38
C THR A 190 -20.18 15.29 2.24
N LEU A 191 -19.63 15.44 1.05
CA LEU A 191 -20.04 14.72 -0.16
C LEU A 191 -18.94 13.70 -0.53
N MET A 192 -19.34 12.46 -0.80
CA MET A 192 -18.43 11.38 -1.23
C MET A 192 -18.92 10.75 -2.53
N GLN A 193 -17.98 10.54 -3.45
CA GLN A 193 -18.18 9.68 -4.61
C GLN A 193 -17.81 8.25 -4.23
N ILE A 194 -18.80 7.35 -4.20
CA ILE A 194 -18.63 5.94 -3.81
C ILE A 194 -18.70 4.96 -4.97
N ASN A 195 -18.88 5.45 -6.18
CA ASN A 195 -18.79 4.69 -7.42
C ASN A 195 -18.06 5.54 -8.49
N PRO A 196 -16.82 5.13 -8.85
CA PRO A 196 -16.03 4.04 -8.27
C PRO A 196 -15.60 4.32 -6.83
N VAL A 197 -14.97 3.33 -6.16
CA VAL A 197 -14.17 3.53 -4.94
C VAL A 197 -12.69 3.33 -5.25
N LYS A 198 -11.82 3.67 -4.31
CA LYS A 198 -10.37 3.44 -4.43
C LYS A 198 -9.77 2.83 -3.18
N ILE A 199 -8.64 2.16 -3.35
CA ILE A 199 -7.74 1.79 -2.26
C ILE A 199 -6.34 2.33 -2.58
N ILE A 200 -5.56 2.59 -1.55
CA ILE A 200 -4.16 3.00 -1.67
C ILE A 200 -3.31 1.91 -1.03
N VAL A 201 -2.51 1.24 -1.83
CA VAL A 201 -1.60 0.18 -1.36
C VAL A 201 -0.17 0.68 -1.32
N SER A 202 0.55 0.34 -0.23
CA SER A 202 1.97 0.65 -0.07
C SER A 202 2.78 -0.57 -0.47
N ILE A 203 3.45 -0.48 -1.62
CA ILE A 203 4.16 -1.58 -2.28
C ILE A 203 5.66 -1.42 -2.05
N SER A 204 6.37 -2.52 -1.73
CA SER A 204 7.83 -2.50 -1.54
C SER A 204 8.57 -2.00 -2.78
N GLU A 205 9.62 -1.18 -2.57
CA GLU A 205 10.42 -0.55 -3.64
C GLU A 205 10.99 -1.54 -4.66
N GLN A 206 11.26 -2.78 -4.25
CA GLN A 206 11.74 -3.84 -5.13
C GLN A 206 10.81 -4.14 -6.32
N TYR A 207 9.51 -3.89 -6.16
CA TYR A 207 8.50 -4.10 -7.20
C TYR A 207 8.27 -2.86 -8.08
N PHE A 208 8.91 -1.72 -7.76
CA PHE A 208 8.74 -0.48 -8.52
C PHE A 208 8.98 -0.65 -10.04
N PRO A 209 10.01 -1.41 -10.48
CA PRO A 209 10.23 -1.64 -11.91
C PRO A 209 9.14 -2.45 -12.61
N LEU A 210 8.30 -3.17 -11.87
CA LEU A 210 7.31 -4.10 -12.40
C LEU A 210 5.89 -3.53 -12.38
N ILE A 211 5.57 -2.66 -11.42
CA ILE A 211 4.22 -2.08 -11.27
C ILE A 211 4.00 -0.98 -12.31
N ARG A 212 2.86 -1.04 -13.00
CA ARG A 212 2.46 -0.07 -14.03
C ARG A 212 1.00 0.31 -13.91
N ASN A 213 0.66 1.50 -14.39
CA ASN A 213 -0.72 1.89 -14.60
C ASN A 213 -1.40 0.93 -15.59
N GLY A 214 -2.65 0.60 -15.33
CA GLY A 214 -3.43 -0.35 -16.13
C GLY A 214 -3.37 -1.80 -15.66
N MET A 215 -2.50 -2.15 -14.71
CA MET A 215 -2.44 -3.51 -14.17
C MET A 215 -3.73 -3.86 -13.43
N LYS A 216 -4.21 -5.09 -13.65
CA LYS A 216 -5.39 -5.63 -12.98
C LYS A 216 -5.08 -5.97 -11.54
N VAL A 217 -6.05 -5.71 -10.67
CA VAL A 217 -5.99 -6.00 -9.25
C VAL A 217 -7.30 -6.66 -8.86
N ARG A 218 -7.23 -7.83 -8.28
CA ARG A 218 -8.39 -8.47 -7.66
C ARG A 218 -8.49 -8.01 -6.22
N VAL A 219 -9.67 -7.52 -5.82
CA VAL A 219 -9.90 -6.99 -4.47
C VAL A 219 -10.93 -7.87 -3.77
N ALA A 220 -10.60 -8.35 -2.59
CA ALA A 220 -11.50 -9.07 -1.70
C ALA A 220 -11.79 -8.21 -0.47
N ALA A 221 -13.07 -8.11 -0.08
CA ALA A 221 -13.48 -7.45 1.15
C ALA A 221 -13.94 -8.52 2.15
N ASP A 222 -13.45 -8.45 3.38
CA ASP A 222 -13.72 -9.49 4.40
C ASP A 222 -15.23 -9.61 4.73
N VAL A 223 -15.99 -8.53 4.51
CA VAL A 223 -17.46 -8.51 4.66
C VAL A 223 -18.16 -9.36 3.60
N TYR A 224 -17.52 -9.62 2.47
CA TYR A 224 -18.06 -10.39 1.34
C TYR A 224 -17.07 -11.48 0.93
N PRO A 225 -16.90 -12.56 1.71
CA PRO A 225 -15.85 -13.56 1.50
C PRO A 225 -15.97 -14.30 0.16
N ASP A 226 -17.21 -14.46 -0.34
CA ASP A 226 -17.49 -15.16 -1.60
C ASP A 226 -17.45 -14.25 -2.85
N LYS A 227 -17.12 -12.97 -2.68
CA LYS A 227 -17.08 -12.00 -3.79
C LYS A 227 -15.69 -11.43 -3.98
N SER A 228 -15.29 -11.31 -5.23
CA SER A 228 -14.14 -10.54 -5.64
C SER A 228 -14.57 -9.36 -6.50
N PHE A 229 -13.86 -8.27 -6.37
CA PHE A 229 -14.11 -7.03 -7.11
C PHE A 229 -12.91 -6.73 -8.01
N ASP A 230 -13.19 -6.36 -9.25
CA ASP A 230 -12.14 -6.02 -10.20
C ASP A 230 -11.69 -4.58 -10.00
N GLY A 231 -10.40 -4.42 -9.79
CA GLY A 231 -9.73 -3.14 -9.70
C GLY A 231 -8.66 -2.98 -10.78
N THR A 232 -8.20 -1.75 -10.94
CA THR A 232 -7.12 -1.40 -11.87
C THR A 232 -6.23 -0.36 -11.22
N ILE A 233 -4.91 -0.54 -11.28
CA ILE A 233 -3.95 0.49 -10.88
C ILE A 233 -4.09 1.66 -11.86
N PHE A 234 -4.60 2.79 -11.37
CA PHE A 234 -4.77 3.98 -12.21
C PHE A 234 -3.69 5.04 -11.97
N ARG A 235 -3.00 4.97 -10.82
CA ARG A 235 -1.89 5.87 -10.50
C ARG A 235 -0.83 5.16 -9.66
N VAL A 236 0.42 5.28 -10.08
CA VAL A 236 1.61 4.91 -9.31
C VAL A 236 2.30 6.21 -8.88
N HIS A 237 2.50 6.40 -7.57
CA HIS A 237 3.18 7.57 -7.07
C HIS A 237 4.67 7.52 -7.42
N PRO A 238 5.27 8.65 -7.85
CA PRO A 238 6.66 8.69 -8.30
C PRO A 238 7.68 8.69 -7.14
N THR A 239 7.21 8.81 -5.90
CA THR A 239 8.06 8.92 -4.71
C THR A 239 8.04 7.64 -3.89
N ILE A 240 9.22 7.31 -3.32
CA ILE A 240 9.40 6.21 -2.37
C ILE A 240 9.52 6.81 -0.97
N ASP A 241 8.77 6.29 -0.02
CA ASP A 241 8.92 6.64 1.38
C ASP A 241 10.19 6.00 1.93
N ALA A 242 11.12 6.83 2.40
CA ALA A 242 12.46 6.38 2.81
C ALA A 242 12.45 5.57 4.12
N MET A 243 11.44 5.74 4.98
CA MET A 243 11.34 5.01 6.24
C MET A 243 10.79 3.60 6.05
N SER A 244 9.69 3.49 5.27
CA SER A 244 9.02 2.21 5.02
C SER A 244 9.57 1.47 3.79
N ARG A 245 10.39 2.13 2.97
CA ARG A 245 10.90 1.59 1.68
C ARG A 245 9.76 1.12 0.77
N THR A 246 8.67 1.90 0.73
CA THR A 246 7.50 1.61 -0.08
C THR A 246 7.13 2.79 -0.98
N PHE A 247 6.46 2.50 -2.08
CA PHE A 247 5.75 3.49 -2.88
C PHE A 247 4.25 3.23 -2.87
N ARG A 248 3.45 4.25 -3.11
CA ARG A 248 2.01 4.15 -3.13
C ARG A 248 1.48 3.87 -4.53
N ALA A 249 0.53 2.97 -4.63
CA ALA A 249 -0.26 2.76 -5.84
C ALA A 249 -1.75 2.90 -5.51
N GLU A 250 -2.46 3.67 -6.33
CA GLU A 250 -3.90 3.86 -6.21
C GLU A 250 -4.61 2.90 -7.16
N VAL A 251 -5.50 2.10 -6.60
CA VAL A 251 -6.32 1.14 -7.33
C VAL A 251 -7.75 1.64 -7.35
N ARG A 252 -8.32 1.81 -8.54
CA ARG A 252 -9.72 2.14 -8.75
C ARG A 252 -10.52 0.87 -8.89
N ILE A 253 -11.66 0.78 -8.19
CA ILE A 253 -12.52 -0.40 -8.14
C ILE A 253 -13.93 0.03 -8.55
N SER A 254 -14.49 -0.64 -9.54
CA SER A 254 -15.90 -0.43 -9.94
C SER A 254 -16.84 -0.87 -8.82
N ASN A 255 -17.77 -0.01 -8.44
CA ASN A 255 -18.70 -0.25 -7.34
C ASN A 255 -20.16 0.02 -7.75
N GLY A 256 -20.55 -0.41 -8.96
CA GLY A 256 -21.89 -0.17 -9.47
C GLY A 256 -23.02 -0.78 -8.62
N SER A 257 -22.72 -1.86 -7.90
CA SER A 257 -23.65 -2.47 -6.92
C SER A 257 -23.64 -1.77 -5.55
N GLU A 258 -22.71 -0.83 -5.32
CA GLU A 258 -22.49 -0.08 -4.07
C GLU A 258 -22.33 -0.95 -2.82
N LEU A 259 -21.85 -2.18 -3.00
CA LEU A 259 -21.57 -3.08 -1.88
C LEU A 259 -20.37 -2.62 -1.07
N LEU A 260 -19.36 -2.04 -1.76
CA LEU A 260 -18.18 -1.52 -1.10
C LEU A 260 -18.48 -0.14 -0.51
N ARG A 261 -18.15 0.04 0.77
CA ARG A 261 -18.30 1.31 1.45
C ARG A 261 -16.94 1.85 1.90
N PRO A 262 -16.69 3.16 1.78
CA PRO A 262 -15.52 3.77 2.39
C PRO A 262 -15.43 3.40 3.87
N GLY A 263 -14.22 3.08 4.33
CA GLY A 263 -13.96 2.58 5.68
C GLY A 263 -13.90 1.05 5.81
N MET A 264 -14.40 0.28 4.85
CA MET A 264 -14.27 -1.17 4.85
C MET A 264 -12.82 -1.60 4.63
N PHE A 265 -12.46 -2.74 5.21
CA PHE A 265 -11.16 -3.37 5.01
C PHE A 265 -11.17 -4.21 3.73
N ALA A 266 -10.09 -4.16 2.98
CA ALA A 266 -9.94 -4.92 1.74
C ALA A 266 -8.52 -5.46 1.57
N ARG A 267 -8.42 -6.59 0.88
CA ARG A 267 -7.16 -7.19 0.44
C ARG A 267 -7.05 -7.09 -1.07
N ALA A 268 -5.98 -6.48 -1.53
CA ALA A 268 -5.67 -6.30 -2.94
C ALA A 268 -4.66 -7.36 -3.40
N PHE A 269 -4.99 -8.12 -4.43
CA PHE A 269 -4.12 -9.10 -5.08
C PHE A 269 -3.69 -8.52 -6.43
N ILE A 270 -2.43 -8.12 -6.51
CA ILE A 270 -1.86 -7.54 -7.73
C ILE A 270 -1.22 -8.67 -8.53
N ASP A 271 -1.69 -8.87 -9.75
CA ASP A 271 -1.15 -9.85 -10.67
C ASP A 271 0.14 -9.30 -11.30
N MET A 272 1.25 -9.96 -11.01
CA MET A 272 2.58 -9.61 -11.54
C MET A 272 2.89 -10.33 -12.86
N GLY A 273 1.93 -11.09 -13.38
CA GLY A 273 2.11 -11.94 -14.55
C GLY A 273 2.76 -13.28 -14.24
N GLU A 274 3.10 -13.99 -15.31
CA GLU A 274 3.73 -15.30 -15.25
C GLU A 274 5.25 -15.16 -15.30
N VAL A 275 5.94 -15.91 -14.44
CA VAL A 275 7.40 -15.95 -14.40
C VAL A 275 7.85 -17.41 -14.51
N GLU A 276 8.80 -17.69 -15.40
CA GLU A 276 9.50 -18.97 -15.42
C GLU A 276 10.56 -19.00 -14.33
N THR A 277 10.40 -19.87 -13.36
CA THR A 277 11.34 -20.03 -12.25
C THR A 277 11.45 -21.51 -11.86
N VAL A 278 12.50 -21.83 -11.09
CA VAL A 278 12.66 -23.14 -10.51
C VAL A 278 11.81 -23.24 -9.24
N VAL A 279 10.93 -24.22 -9.19
CA VAL A 279 10.09 -24.50 -8.03
C VAL A 279 10.31 -25.95 -7.59
N ILE A 280 10.62 -26.13 -6.31
CA ILE A 280 10.92 -27.44 -5.72
C ILE A 280 9.99 -27.73 -4.54
N PRO A 281 9.74 -29.00 -4.16
CA PRO A 281 8.97 -29.33 -2.97
C PRO A 281 9.63 -28.76 -1.72
N ALA A 282 8.86 -28.16 -0.82
CA ALA A 282 9.38 -27.57 0.42
C ALA A 282 10.09 -28.59 1.32
N SER A 283 9.69 -29.87 1.24
CA SER A 283 10.31 -30.98 1.97
C SER A 283 11.76 -31.28 1.59
N THR A 284 12.21 -30.82 0.41
CA THR A 284 13.59 -31.04 -0.07
C THR A 284 14.60 -30.04 0.50
N VAL A 285 14.09 -28.92 1.04
CA VAL A 285 14.95 -27.84 1.56
C VAL A 285 15.33 -28.12 3.01
N MET A 286 16.63 -28.16 3.24
CA MET A 286 17.24 -28.36 4.55
C MET A 286 17.77 -27.05 5.13
N LEU A 287 17.73 -26.93 6.47
CA LEU A 287 18.34 -25.82 7.21
C LEU A 287 19.70 -26.29 7.73
N GLN A 288 20.72 -25.50 7.54
CA GLN A 288 22.02 -25.76 8.15
C GLN A 288 21.97 -25.41 9.64
N GLU A 289 22.30 -26.38 10.49
CA GLU A 289 22.34 -26.19 11.93
C GLU A 289 23.31 -25.05 12.30
N GLY A 290 22.85 -24.18 13.19
CA GLY A 290 23.64 -23.02 13.66
C GLY A 290 23.68 -21.82 12.71
N THR A 291 23.02 -21.90 11.56
CA THR A 291 22.93 -20.79 10.58
C THR A 291 21.50 -20.65 10.06
N ASN A 292 21.28 -19.58 9.26
CA ASN A 292 20.03 -19.42 8.50
C ASN A 292 20.16 -19.89 7.05
N GLU A 293 21.25 -20.54 6.70
CA GLU A 293 21.50 -21.01 5.34
C GLU A 293 20.60 -22.19 4.99
N ARG A 294 20.04 -22.14 3.78
CA ARG A 294 19.22 -23.20 3.21
C ARG A 294 20.00 -23.92 2.13
N TYR A 295 19.81 -25.23 2.06
CA TYR A 295 20.46 -26.05 1.05
C TYR A 295 19.56 -27.20 0.62
N VAL A 296 19.89 -27.78 -0.51
CA VAL A 296 19.30 -29.01 -1.04
C VAL A 296 20.40 -30.01 -1.35
N PHE A 297 20.05 -31.29 -1.48
CA PHE A 297 20.94 -32.30 -2.02
C PHE A 297 20.59 -32.61 -3.48
N VAL A 298 21.62 -32.71 -4.31
CA VAL A 298 21.51 -33.22 -5.69
C VAL A 298 22.43 -34.42 -5.82
N VAL A 299 22.13 -35.32 -6.75
CA VAL A 299 22.98 -36.46 -7.05
C VAL A 299 23.88 -36.13 -8.26
N GLU A 300 25.15 -36.09 -8.05
CA GLU A 300 26.18 -35.93 -9.10
C GLU A 300 27.14 -37.16 -9.07
N ASN A 301 27.22 -37.90 -10.17
CA ASN A 301 28.08 -39.08 -10.30
C ASN A 301 27.89 -40.13 -9.19
N GLY A 302 26.63 -40.32 -8.73
CA GLY A 302 26.33 -41.29 -7.67
C GLY A 302 26.63 -40.82 -6.25
N VAL A 303 26.93 -39.54 -6.07
CA VAL A 303 27.26 -38.93 -4.79
C VAL A 303 26.28 -37.78 -4.49
N ALA A 304 25.86 -37.67 -3.23
CA ALA A 304 25.03 -36.53 -2.77
C ALA A 304 25.88 -35.28 -2.61
N VAL A 305 25.58 -34.26 -3.38
CA VAL A 305 26.26 -32.97 -3.34
C VAL A 305 25.31 -31.94 -2.75
N ARG A 306 25.77 -31.25 -1.75
CA ARG A 306 25.04 -30.18 -1.09
C ARG A 306 25.13 -28.88 -1.90
N LYS A 307 23.99 -28.29 -2.28
CA LYS A 307 23.93 -27.00 -2.99
C LYS A 307 23.20 -25.96 -2.14
N PRO A 308 23.82 -24.83 -1.82
CA PRO A 308 23.15 -23.74 -1.14
C PRO A 308 22.08 -23.13 -2.06
N VAL A 309 20.95 -22.75 -1.47
CA VAL A 309 19.83 -22.14 -2.19
C VAL A 309 19.28 -20.93 -1.44
N THR A 310 18.89 -19.91 -2.20
CA THR A 310 18.14 -18.78 -1.70
C THR A 310 16.68 -18.98 -2.07
N LEU A 311 15.81 -18.96 -1.07
CA LEU A 311 14.38 -19.17 -1.27
C LEU A 311 13.71 -17.89 -1.74
N GLY A 312 12.77 -18.03 -2.67
CA GLY A 312 11.84 -17.02 -3.11
C GLY A 312 10.46 -17.19 -2.45
N GLN A 313 9.42 -17.06 -3.24
CA GLN A 313 8.04 -17.16 -2.80
C GLN A 313 7.63 -18.60 -2.52
N ARG A 314 6.73 -18.81 -1.55
CA ARG A 314 6.15 -20.11 -1.26
C ARG A 314 4.79 -20.28 -1.97
N PHE A 315 4.58 -21.44 -2.60
CA PHE A 315 3.36 -21.83 -3.28
C PHE A 315 2.89 -23.16 -2.69
N ASP A 316 1.94 -23.12 -1.77
CA ASP A 316 1.43 -24.29 -1.03
C ASP A 316 2.56 -25.15 -0.44
N ASP A 317 2.82 -26.31 -1.05
CA ASP A 317 3.85 -27.28 -0.67
C ASP A 317 5.19 -27.08 -1.40
N ARG A 318 5.32 -26.06 -2.24
CA ARG A 318 6.50 -25.78 -3.07
C ARG A 318 7.14 -24.47 -2.71
N LEU A 319 8.44 -24.37 -3.00
CA LEU A 319 9.26 -23.16 -2.79
C LEU A 319 9.95 -22.75 -4.08
N GLU A 320 9.89 -21.48 -4.39
CA GLU A 320 10.67 -20.88 -5.47
C GLU A 320 12.14 -20.80 -5.06
N ILE A 321 13.03 -21.10 -5.99
CA ILE A 321 14.46 -20.87 -5.84
C ILE A 321 14.82 -19.54 -6.53
N ALA A 322 15.05 -18.52 -5.71
CA ALA A 322 15.42 -17.18 -6.19
C ALA A 322 16.91 -17.07 -6.55
N GLY A 323 17.76 -17.98 -6.05
CA GLY A 323 19.19 -17.98 -6.31
C GLY A 323 19.89 -19.16 -5.66
N GLY A 324 21.21 -19.28 -5.90
CA GLY A 324 22.06 -20.36 -5.39
C GLY A 324 22.65 -21.19 -6.51
N ASP A 325 23.19 -22.36 -6.15
CA ASP A 325 23.97 -23.23 -7.05
C ASP A 325 23.12 -24.32 -7.73
N LEU A 326 21.82 -24.37 -7.46
CA LEU A 326 20.90 -25.33 -8.07
C LEU A 326 20.63 -24.97 -9.54
N LYS A 327 20.83 -25.92 -10.45
CA LYS A 327 20.66 -25.71 -11.91
C LYS A 327 19.53 -26.57 -12.47
N VAL A 328 18.95 -26.09 -13.55
CA VAL A 328 17.99 -26.89 -14.35
C VAL A 328 18.71 -28.14 -14.88
N GLY A 329 18.08 -29.29 -14.69
CA GLY A 329 18.66 -30.58 -15.05
C GLY A 329 19.33 -31.32 -13.91
N ASP A 330 19.58 -30.66 -12.77
CA ASP A 330 20.12 -31.34 -11.59
C ASP A 330 19.14 -32.42 -11.08
N ALA A 331 19.67 -33.53 -10.62
CA ALA A 331 18.89 -34.60 -9.98
C ALA A 331 18.68 -34.28 -8.50
N LEU A 332 17.58 -33.57 -8.18
CA LEU A 332 17.25 -33.13 -6.82
C LEU A 332 16.76 -34.33 -5.99
N VAL A 333 17.33 -34.51 -4.80
CA VAL A 333 16.87 -35.54 -3.85
C VAL A 333 15.53 -35.11 -3.22
N THR A 334 14.52 -35.92 -3.38
CA THR A 334 13.14 -35.69 -2.84
C THR A 334 12.82 -36.52 -1.62
N GLU A 335 13.42 -37.72 -1.48
CA GLU A 335 13.28 -38.57 -0.30
C GLU A 335 14.66 -39.12 0.12
N GLY A 336 14.88 -39.25 1.43
CA GLY A 336 16.13 -39.76 2.01
C GLY A 336 17.11 -38.66 2.44
N GLN A 337 16.85 -37.39 2.11
CA GLN A 337 17.75 -36.24 2.35
C GLN A 337 18.20 -36.07 3.80
N ALA A 338 17.33 -36.44 4.78
CA ALA A 338 17.66 -36.28 6.21
C ALA A 338 18.81 -37.19 6.71
N ARG A 339 19.18 -38.20 5.93
CA ARG A 339 20.25 -39.17 6.26
C ARG A 339 21.55 -38.88 5.51
N LEU A 340 21.56 -37.87 4.64
CA LEU A 340 22.68 -37.59 3.76
C LEU A 340 23.66 -36.62 4.39
N ASN A 341 24.93 -36.91 4.17
CA ASN A 341 26.03 -35.99 4.34
C ASN A 341 26.59 -35.56 2.97
N ASN A 342 27.24 -34.42 2.91
CA ASN A 342 27.91 -33.98 1.68
C ASN A 342 29.02 -35.00 1.30
N GLY A 343 29.01 -35.46 0.05
CA GLY A 343 29.95 -36.47 -0.43
C GLY A 343 29.52 -37.92 -0.18
N GLN A 344 28.34 -38.16 0.37
CA GLN A 344 27.80 -39.53 0.66
C GLN A 344 27.43 -40.25 -0.63
N GLN A 345 27.85 -41.51 -0.78
CA GLN A 345 27.39 -42.37 -1.86
C GLN A 345 25.89 -42.67 -1.74
N VAL A 346 25.19 -42.60 -2.84
CA VAL A 346 23.72 -42.80 -2.90
C VAL A 346 23.35 -43.77 -4.01
N GLU A 347 22.26 -44.46 -3.79
CA GLU A 347 21.62 -45.37 -4.77
C GLU A 347 20.25 -44.74 -5.11
N ILE A 348 20.04 -44.39 -6.38
CA ILE A 348 18.76 -43.88 -6.84
C ILE A 348 17.75 -45.03 -6.89
N LYS A 349 16.66 -44.91 -6.16
CA LYS A 349 15.51 -45.83 -6.26
C LYS A 349 14.36 -45.11 -6.95
N ASP A 350 13.66 -45.86 -7.80
CA ASP A 350 12.46 -45.39 -8.50
C ASP A 350 11.27 -45.14 -7.57
#